data_3430706003ddbd6bc3d60ba365037f55
#
_entry.id   3430706003ddbd6bc3d60ba365037f55
#
_cell.length_a   1.000
_cell.length_b   1.000
_cell.length_c   1.000
_cell.angle_alpha   90.00
_cell.angle_beta   90.00
_cell.angle_gamma   90.00
#
_symmetry.space_group_name_H-M   'P 1'
#
loop_
_entity.id
_entity.type
_entity.pdbx_description
1 polymer ?
#
loop_
_entity_poly.entity_id
_entity_poly.type
_entity_poly.pdbx_seq_one_letter_code
_entity_poly.pdbx_strand_id
1 'polypeptide(L)'
;DEKGDVKAFRNDENKVIEFIQKIYKEGTPPNLDQAVNEIGKDLTELWIKGSAKDLLDHYFTSEKTKVYMGMTVIESSPTSYNEKGTSFTIPLMDSGSIFGGYWGFVKQGIWKISDELLKLNNELGIETVLNSEINDIDIKQRRISYTCNNHDSKIYYDYLLFCTDPLTTSKILYDNSSYVEKKNYLGSSGKLTMFFKKPVEWKKEKALDTSFRFIFSQDT
;
A
#
# COMPACT_ATOMS: atom_id res chain seq x y z
N ASP A 1 -31.96 -8.17 -5.55
CA ASP A 1 -31.99 -7.25 -4.39
C ASP A 1 -30.55 -7.04 -3.91
N GLU A 2 -29.98 -5.86 -4.16
CA GLU A 2 -28.58 -5.52 -3.89
C GLU A 2 -28.16 -5.70 -2.41
N LYS A 3 -29.09 -5.64 -1.46
CA LYS A 3 -28.82 -5.91 -0.05
C LYS A 3 -28.41 -7.35 0.22
N GLY A 4 -28.93 -8.32 -0.54
CA GLY A 4 -28.51 -9.73 -0.42
C GLY A 4 -27.06 -9.91 -0.85
N ASP A 5 -26.70 -9.30 -1.94
CA ASP A 5 -25.39 -9.43 -2.55
C ASP A 5 -24.30 -8.78 -1.72
N VAL A 6 -24.53 -7.60 -1.14
CA VAL A 6 -23.61 -6.96 -0.20
C VAL A 6 -23.33 -7.84 1.01
N LYS A 7 -24.33 -8.52 1.55
CA LYS A 7 -24.14 -9.41 2.70
C LYS A 7 -23.30 -10.63 2.35
N ALA A 8 -23.57 -11.25 1.21
CA ALA A 8 -22.78 -12.38 0.71
C ALA A 8 -21.33 -11.96 0.45
N PHE A 9 -21.14 -10.83 -0.25
CA PHE A 9 -19.83 -10.25 -0.50
C PHE A 9 -19.03 -10.06 0.80
N ARG A 10 -19.59 -9.39 1.81
CA ARG A 10 -18.91 -9.13 3.09
C ARG A 10 -18.62 -10.39 3.88
N ASN A 11 -19.48 -11.40 3.83
CA ASN A 11 -19.20 -12.68 4.49
C ASN A 11 -18.01 -13.41 3.89
N ASP A 12 -17.91 -13.42 2.56
CA ASP A 12 -16.81 -14.10 1.88
C ASP A 12 -15.52 -13.28 1.96
N GLU A 13 -15.60 -11.95 1.85
CA GLU A 13 -14.49 -11.04 2.10
C GLU A 13 -13.87 -11.27 3.49
N ASN A 14 -14.69 -11.37 4.53
CA ASN A 14 -14.21 -11.61 5.90
C ASN A 14 -13.42 -12.91 6.02
N LYS A 15 -13.85 -14.01 5.36
CA LYS A 15 -13.08 -15.26 5.35
C LYS A 15 -11.69 -15.07 4.73
N VAL A 16 -11.62 -14.31 3.63
CA VAL A 16 -10.34 -14.01 2.97
C VAL A 16 -9.48 -13.11 3.85
N ILE A 17 -10.06 -12.10 4.51
CA ILE A 17 -9.36 -11.23 5.46
C ILE A 17 -8.80 -12.02 6.63
N GLU A 18 -9.58 -12.90 7.24
CA GLU A 18 -9.13 -13.78 8.33
C GLU A 18 -7.95 -14.65 7.91
N PHE A 19 -8.02 -15.22 6.72
CA PHE A 19 -6.92 -15.98 6.13
C PHE A 19 -5.65 -15.11 5.96
N ILE A 20 -5.77 -13.91 5.39
CA ILE A 20 -4.64 -12.98 5.22
C ILE A 20 -4.04 -12.62 6.58
N GLN A 21 -4.86 -12.26 7.56
CA GLN A 21 -4.41 -11.89 8.91
C GLN A 21 -3.71 -13.04 9.61
N LYS A 22 -4.18 -14.28 9.43
CA LYS A 22 -3.53 -15.48 9.97
C LYS A 22 -2.11 -15.64 9.42
N ILE A 23 -1.94 -15.52 8.09
CA ILE A 23 -0.64 -15.62 7.44
C ILE A 23 0.33 -14.53 7.94
N TYR A 24 -0.14 -13.31 8.10
CA TYR A 24 0.70 -12.24 8.66
C TYR A 24 1.16 -12.54 10.08
N LYS A 25 0.30 -13.12 10.91
CA LYS A 25 0.68 -13.53 12.29
C LYS A 25 1.66 -14.69 12.32
N GLU A 26 1.53 -15.63 11.41
CA GLU A 26 2.42 -16.78 11.29
C GLU A 26 3.79 -16.40 10.71
N GLY A 27 3.89 -15.27 10.01
CA GLY A 27 5.12 -14.79 9.39
C GLY A 27 5.64 -15.69 8.25
N THR A 28 4.79 -16.54 7.71
CA THR A 28 5.11 -17.43 6.59
C THR A 28 4.65 -16.84 5.27
N PRO A 29 5.40 -17.02 4.17
CA PRO A 29 4.94 -16.62 2.86
C PRO A 29 3.64 -17.37 2.49
N PRO A 30 2.58 -16.67 2.03
CA PRO A 30 1.34 -17.30 1.64
C PRO A 30 1.53 -18.14 0.37
N ASN A 31 0.77 -19.23 0.27
CA ASN A 31 0.70 -20.03 -0.95
C ASN A 31 -0.74 -20.42 -1.28
N LEU A 32 -0.97 -20.78 -2.53
CA LEU A 32 -2.32 -21.07 -3.03
C LEU A 32 -2.91 -22.37 -2.47
N ASP A 33 -2.08 -23.37 -2.19
CA ASP A 33 -2.58 -24.64 -1.60
C ASP A 33 -3.11 -24.40 -0.19
N GLN A 34 -2.42 -23.56 0.58
CA GLN A 34 -2.90 -23.13 1.89
C GLN A 34 -4.23 -22.37 1.79
N ALA A 35 -4.35 -21.46 0.83
CA ALA A 35 -5.61 -20.75 0.59
C ALA A 35 -6.75 -21.73 0.27
N VAL A 36 -6.54 -22.66 -0.67
CA VAL A 36 -7.55 -23.68 -1.02
C VAL A 36 -7.97 -24.52 0.19
N ASN A 37 -7.03 -24.88 1.05
CA ASN A 37 -7.32 -25.69 2.24
C ASN A 37 -8.12 -24.91 3.30
N GLU A 38 -7.87 -23.60 3.44
CA GLU A 38 -8.47 -22.81 4.53
C GLU A 38 -9.77 -22.11 4.13
N ILE A 39 -9.83 -21.52 2.94
CA ILE A 39 -11.02 -20.78 2.47
C ILE A 39 -11.79 -21.48 1.35
N GLY A 40 -11.28 -22.60 0.85
CA GLY A 40 -11.89 -23.36 -0.23
C GLY A 40 -11.47 -22.92 -1.62
N LYS A 41 -11.67 -23.84 -2.58
CA LYS A 41 -11.24 -23.62 -3.98
C LYS A 41 -11.98 -22.43 -4.61
N ASP A 42 -13.28 -22.34 -4.43
CA ASP A 42 -14.12 -21.33 -5.11
C ASP A 42 -13.74 -19.91 -4.66
N LEU A 43 -13.57 -19.68 -3.38
CA LEU A 43 -13.11 -18.38 -2.87
C LEU A 43 -11.67 -18.07 -3.31
N THR A 44 -10.79 -19.06 -3.32
CA THR A 44 -9.41 -18.87 -3.80
C THR A 44 -9.38 -18.45 -5.27
N GLU A 45 -10.16 -19.11 -6.13
CA GLU A 45 -10.23 -18.76 -7.55
C GLU A 45 -10.83 -17.37 -7.76
N LEU A 46 -11.89 -17.03 -7.04
CA LEU A 46 -12.61 -15.76 -7.22
C LEU A 46 -11.87 -14.57 -6.58
N TRP A 47 -11.46 -14.70 -5.32
CA TRP A 47 -10.95 -13.59 -4.53
C TRP A 47 -9.44 -13.39 -4.58
N ILE A 48 -8.68 -14.44 -4.88
CA ILE A 48 -7.21 -14.36 -4.92
C ILE A 48 -6.70 -14.36 -6.35
N LYS A 49 -7.19 -15.28 -7.19
CA LYS A 49 -6.70 -15.44 -8.56
C LYS A 49 -7.54 -14.70 -9.59
N GLY A 50 -8.77 -14.33 -9.25
CA GLY A 50 -9.73 -13.68 -10.13
C GLY A 50 -9.33 -12.27 -10.55
N SER A 51 -10.07 -11.71 -11.49
CA SER A 51 -10.04 -10.28 -11.76
C SER A 51 -11.04 -9.55 -10.85
N ALA A 52 -10.77 -8.27 -10.55
CA ALA A 52 -11.73 -7.45 -9.81
C ALA A 52 -13.08 -7.38 -10.51
N LYS A 53 -13.06 -7.35 -11.85
CA LYS A 53 -14.29 -7.39 -12.65
C LYS A 53 -15.09 -8.67 -12.40
N ASP A 54 -14.45 -9.84 -12.50
CA ASP A 54 -15.13 -11.13 -12.28
C ASP A 54 -15.73 -11.22 -10.88
N LEU A 55 -14.96 -10.76 -9.87
CA LEU A 55 -15.38 -10.71 -8.48
C LEU A 55 -16.61 -9.82 -8.30
N LEU A 56 -16.57 -8.60 -8.81
CA LEU A 56 -17.65 -7.64 -8.63
C LEU A 56 -18.90 -8.02 -9.44
N ASP A 57 -18.73 -8.59 -10.63
CA ASP A 57 -19.82 -9.12 -11.45
C ASP A 57 -20.50 -10.33 -10.80
N HIS A 58 -19.79 -11.10 -9.99
CA HIS A 58 -20.36 -12.23 -9.24
C HIS A 58 -21.35 -11.78 -8.16
N TYR A 59 -21.09 -10.68 -7.47
CA TYR A 59 -21.92 -10.23 -6.34
C TYR A 59 -22.88 -9.10 -6.69
N PHE A 60 -22.61 -8.27 -7.70
CA PHE A 60 -23.32 -7.03 -7.94
C PHE A 60 -23.78 -6.89 -9.39
N THR A 61 -24.99 -6.36 -9.55
CA THR A 61 -25.56 -6.00 -10.87
C THR A 61 -25.45 -4.50 -11.17
N SER A 62 -25.37 -3.66 -10.12
CA SER A 62 -25.30 -2.21 -10.24
C SER A 62 -23.87 -1.74 -10.53
N GLU A 63 -23.65 -1.06 -11.65
CA GLU A 63 -22.36 -0.48 -12.01
C GLU A 63 -21.87 0.52 -10.97
N LYS A 64 -22.75 1.31 -10.37
CA LYS A 64 -22.38 2.26 -9.30
C LYS A 64 -21.83 1.54 -8.06
N THR A 65 -22.44 0.41 -7.70
CA THR A 65 -21.98 -0.42 -6.58
C THR A 65 -20.62 -1.05 -6.90
N LYS A 66 -20.44 -1.57 -8.10
CA LYS A 66 -19.15 -2.13 -8.55
C LYS A 66 -18.04 -1.10 -8.51
N VAL A 67 -18.28 0.09 -9.06
CA VAL A 67 -17.30 1.20 -9.01
C VAL A 67 -16.93 1.56 -7.59
N TYR A 68 -17.91 1.66 -6.69
CA TYR A 68 -17.67 1.97 -5.28
C TYR A 68 -16.84 0.88 -4.57
N MET A 69 -17.22 -0.39 -4.73
CA MET A 69 -16.56 -1.53 -4.09
C MET A 69 -15.16 -1.81 -4.66
N GLY A 70 -14.96 -1.56 -5.95
CA GLY A 70 -13.69 -1.82 -6.63
C GLY A 70 -12.70 -0.66 -6.62
N MET A 71 -13.03 0.47 -6.02
CA MET A 71 -12.19 1.67 -6.06
C MET A 71 -10.75 1.44 -5.57
N THR A 72 -10.57 0.60 -4.57
CA THR A 72 -9.25 0.29 -3.99
C THR A 72 -8.29 -0.34 -4.99
N VAL A 73 -8.80 -1.01 -6.04
CA VAL A 73 -7.98 -1.64 -7.08
C VAL A 73 -7.18 -0.59 -7.86
N ILE A 74 -7.84 0.47 -8.28
CA ILE A 74 -7.20 1.55 -9.06
C ILE A 74 -6.38 2.50 -8.19
N GLU A 75 -6.70 2.62 -6.91
CA GLU A 75 -5.89 3.42 -5.97
C GLU A 75 -4.54 2.76 -5.67
N SER A 76 -4.46 1.44 -5.75
CA SER A 76 -3.27 0.69 -5.36
C SER A 76 -2.27 0.47 -6.48
N SER A 77 -2.71 0.46 -7.72
CA SER A 77 -1.86 0.14 -8.88
C SER A 77 -2.46 0.66 -10.19
N PRO A 78 -1.66 1.03 -11.18
CA PRO A 78 -2.12 1.35 -12.54
C PRO A 78 -2.52 0.09 -13.30
N THR A 79 -3.30 -0.79 -12.68
CA THR A 79 -3.73 -2.09 -13.21
C THR A 79 -5.17 -2.00 -13.70
N SER A 80 -5.51 -2.80 -14.69
CA SER A 80 -6.89 -2.91 -15.17
C SER A 80 -7.71 -3.81 -14.26
N TYR A 81 -8.99 -3.48 -14.08
CA TYR A 81 -9.97 -4.35 -13.41
C TYR A 81 -10.06 -5.75 -14.02
N ASN A 82 -9.68 -5.91 -15.30
CA ASN A 82 -9.75 -7.16 -16.03
C ASN A 82 -8.54 -8.07 -15.78
N GLU A 83 -7.49 -7.58 -15.15
CA GLU A 83 -6.29 -8.38 -14.91
C GLU A 83 -6.49 -9.39 -13.79
N LYS A 84 -6.02 -10.62 -14.01
CA LYS A 84 -6.05 -11.68 -12.99
C LYS A 84 -5.19 -11.30 -11.77
N GLY A 85 -5.68 -11.63 -10.59
CA GLY A 85 -5.08 -11.28 -9.32
C GLY A 85 -5.52 -9.93 -8.75
N THR A 86 -6.21 -9.07 -9.53
CA THR A 86 -6.66 -7.76 -9.05
C THR A 86 -7.80 -7.83 -8.04
N SER A 87 -8.58 -8.92 -8.03
CA SER A 87 -9.59 -9.20 -7.01
C SER A 87 -9.01 -9.20 -5.59
N PHE A 88 -7.77 -9.69 -5.44
CA PHE A 88 -7.10 -9.80 -4.14
C PHE A 88 -6.80 -8.44 -3.48
N THR A 89 -6.71 -7.37 -4.27
CA THR A 89 -6.47 -6.02 -3.74
C THR A 89 -7.57 -5.56 -2.79
N ILE A 90 -8.81 -5.99 -3.02
CA ILE A 90 -9.97 -5.57 -2.22
C ILE A 90 -9.85 -6.07 -0.78
N PRO A 91 -9.79 -7.38 -0.49
CA PRO A 91 -9.64 -7.86 0.89
C PRO A 91 -8.27 -7.52 1.49
N LEU A 92 -7.22 -7.38 0.67
CA LEU A 92 -5.90 -7.00 1.15
C LEU A 92 -5.90 -5.60 1.78
N MET A 93 -6.59 -4.64 1.18
CA MET A 93 -6.68 -3.27 1.72
C MET A 93 -7.42 -3.23 3.07
N ASP A 94 -8.43 -4.08 3.23
CA ASP A 94 -9.21 -4.14 4.48
C ASP A 94 -8.54 -5.04 5.54
N SER A 95 -7.62 -5.95 5.15
CA SER A 95 -6.94 -6.88 6.06
C SER A 95 -5.88 -6.23 6.96
N GLY A 96 -5.32 -5.10 6.56
CA GLY A 96 -4.25 -4.39 7.28
C GLY A 96 -4.70 -3.75 8.59
N SER A 97 -5.98 -3.79 8.91
CA SER A 97 -6.51 -3.14 10.09
C SER A 97 -6.43 -4.01 11.33
N ILE A 98 -5.43 -3.75 12.16
CA ILE A 98 -5.34 -4.29 13.53
C ILE A 98 -6.38 -3.65 14.48
N PHE A 99 -7.08 -2.61 14.04
CA PHE A 99 -8.09 -1.86 14.80
C PHE A 99 -9.53 -2.15 14.34
N GLY A 100 -9.80 -3.35 13.87
CA GLY A 100 -11.16 -3.79 13.49
C GLY A 100 -11.67 -3.20 12.17
N GLY A 101 -10.80 -2.92 11.20
CA GLY A 101 -11.19 -2.48 9.86
C GLY A 101 -11.37 -0.96 9.71
N TYR A 102 -10.94 -0.16 10.67
CA TYR A 102 -11.09 1.31 10.60
C TYR A 102 -9.81 1.99 10.12
N TRP A 103 -9.97 2.89 9.17
CA TRP A 103 -8.92 3.83 8.80
C TRP A 103 -8.82 4.91 9.86
N GLY A 104 -7.60 5.22 10.27
CA GLY A 104 -7.32 6.26 11.23
C GLY A 104 -6.67 7.49 10.60
N PHE A 105 -6.84 8.63 11.25
CA PHE A 105 -6.12 9.85 10.93
C PHE A 105 -5.13 10.15 12.04
N VAL A 106 -3.88 10.38 11.65
CA VAL A 106 -2.86 10.80 12.60
C VAL A 106 -3.11 12.25 12.98
N LYS A 107 -3.40 12.50 14.24
CA LYS A 107 -3.59 13.86 14.76
C LYS A 107 -2.33 14.70 14.50
N GLN A 108 -2.48 15.89 13.95
CA GLN A 108 -1.42 16.80 13.52
C GLN A 108 -0.68 16.38 12.22
N GLY A 109 -1.09 15.30 11.57
CA GLY A 109 -0.54 14.88 10.29
C GLY A 109 0.32 13.61 10.34
N ILE A 110 0.43 12.94 9.19
CA ILE A 110 1.10 11.63 9.10
C ILE A 110 2.60 11.67 9.44
N TRP A 111 3.25 12.81 9.28
CA TRP A 111 4.66 13.03 9.64
C TRP A 111 4.95 12.81 11.14
N LYS A 112 3.93 12.86 11.99
CA LYS A 112 4.07 12.53 13.42
C LYS A 112 4.54 11.10 13.66
N ILE A 113 4.26 10.18 12.76
CA ILE A 113 4.76 8.80 12.84
C ILE A 113 6.29 8.81 12.76
N SER A 114 6.85 9.56 11.82
CA SER A 114 8.31 9.68 11.68
C SER A 114 8.96 10.33 12.90
N ASP A 115 8.31 11.34 13.49
CA ASP A 115 8.80 11.98 14.73
C ASP A 115 8.84 11.00 15.91
N GLU A 116 7.78 10.22 16.09
CA GLU A 116 7.73 9.26 17.19
C GLU A 116 8.72 8.10 16.99
N LEU A 117 8.91 7.64 15.73
CA LEU A 117 9.95 6.66 15.42
C LEU A 117 11.36 7.20 15.67
N LEU A 118 11.62 8.46 15.35
CA LEU A 118 12.91 9.09 15.63
C LEU A 118 13.18 9.19 17.14
N LYS A 119 12.18 9.53 17.95
CA LYS A 119 12.29 9.51 19.41
C LYS A 119 12.64 8.11 19.92
N LEU A 120 11.90 7.09 19.45
CA LEU A 120 12.16 5.71 19.81
C LEU A 120 13.57 5.27 19.43
N ASN A 121 14.06 5.63 18.24
CA ASN A 121 15.43 5.37 17.82
C ASN A 121 16.44 5.98 18.80
N ASN A 122 16.23 7.23 19.21
CA ASN A 122 17.11 7.90 20.17
C ASN A 122 17.08 7.21 21.56
N GLU A 123 15.91 6.79 22.03
CA GLU A 123 15.76 6.05 23.29
C GLU A 123 16.47 4.69 23.26
N LEU A 124 16.49 4.04 22.10
CA LEU A 124 17.18 2.77 21.86
C LEU A 124 18.69 2.93 21.58
N GLY A 125 19.21 4.16 21.56
CA GLY A 125 20.59 4.45 21.26
C GLY A 125 20.97 4.24 19.78
N ILE A 126 19.99 4.27 18.88
CA ILE A 126 20.24 4.16 17.44
C ILE A 126 20.68 5.52 16.92
N GLU A 127 21.86 5.55 16.31
CA GLU A 127 22.41 6.76 15.71
C GLU A 127 21.70 7.06 14.37
N THR A 128 21.19 8.27 14.24
CA THR A 128 20.58 8.77 12.98
C THR A 128 21.43 9.90 12.45
N VAL A 129 22.04 9.69 11.29
CA VAL A 129 22.92 10.70 10.65
C VAL A 129 22.16 11.33 9.49
N LEU A 130 21.82 12.62 9.63
CA LEU A 130 21.11 13.40 8.62
C LEU A 130 22.09 14.17 7.72
N ASN A 131 21.60 14.71 6.60
CA ASN A 131 22.39 15.45 5.61
C ASN A 131 23.62 14.66 5.14
N SER A 132 23.43 13.37 4.93
CA SER A 132 24.48 12.41 4.57
C SER A 132 24.15 11.77 3.23
N GLU A 133 24.99 12.02 2.25
CA GLU A 133 24.89 11.46 0.92
C GLU A 133 25.78 10.22 0.82
N ILE A 134 25.20 9.09 0.43
CA ILE A 134 25.94 7.85 0.20
C ILE A 134 26.60 7.94 -1.18
N ASN A 135 27.94 7.88 -1.20
CA ASN A 135 28.74 8.00 -2.40
C ASN A 135 29.09 6.64 -3.02
N ASP A 136 29.38 5.65 -2.15
CA ASP A 136 29.85 4.33 -2.58
C ASP A 136 29.54 3.27 -1.53
N ILE A 137 29.26 2.05 -2.00
CA ILE A 137 29.09 0.88 -1.14
C ILE A 137 29.96 -0.26 -1.66
N ASP A 138 31.02 -0.55 -0.91
CA ASP A 138 31.87 -1.70 -1.14
C ASP A 138 31.32 -2.92 -0.42
N ILE A 139 30.62 -3.78 -1.17
CA ILE A 139 29.99 -5.00 -0.63
C ILE A 139 31.05 -5.97 -0.10
N LYS A 140 32.21 -6.08 -0.75
CA LYS A 140 33.26 -7.02 -0.37
C LYS A 140 33.89 -6.64 0.98
N GLN A 141 34.12 -5.34 1.16
CA GLN A 141 34.69 -4.81 2.40
C GLN A 141 33.62 -4.49 3.46
N ARG A 142 32.33 -4.63 3.11
CA ARG A 142 31.19 -4.22 3.95
C ARG A 142 31.32 -2.78 4.45
N ARG A 143 31.66 -1.87 3.54
CA ARG A 143 31.96 -0.47 3.82
C ARG A 143 31.05 0.45 3.03
N ILE A 144 30.55 1.48 3.69
CA ILE A 144 29.82 2.59 3.07
C ILE A 144 30.70 3.83 3.16
N SER A 145 30.86 4.54 2.04
CA SER A 145 31.46 5.87 2.00
C SER A 145 30.36 6.90 1.83
N TYR A 146 30.35 7.93 2.64
CA TYR A 146 29.31 8.97 2.61
C TYR A 146 29.90 10.34 2.92
N THR A 147 29.26 11.38 2.43
CA THR A 147 29.58 12.78 2.75
C THR A 147 28.52 13.34 3.67
N CYS A 148 28.93 13.80 4.85
CA CYS A 148 28.08 14.47 5.83
C CYS A 148 28.59 15.88 6.08
N ASN A 149 27.78 16.91 5.86
CA ASN A 149 28.14 18.30 6.03
C ASN A 149 29.49 18.68 5.35
N ASN A 150 29.69 18.21 4.12
CA ASN A 150 30.92 18.38 3.32
C ASN A 150 32.18 17.66 3.87
N HIS A 151 32.02 16.70 4.77
CA HIS A 151 33.10 15.86 5.25
C HIS A 151 32.87 14.41 4.82
N ASP A 152 33.86 13.83 4.17
CA ASP A 152 33.86 12.44 3.79
C ASP A 152 34.12 11.52 4.97
N SER A 153 33.28 10.50 5.07
CA SER A 153 33.31 9.53 6.18
C SER A 153 33.08 8.12 5.67
N LYS A 154 33.45 7.16 6.50
CA LYS A 154 33.29 5.74 6.20
C LYS A 154 32.70 5.01 7.39
N ILE A 155 31.81 4.07 7.14
CA ILE A 155 31.26 3.18 8.15
C ILE A 155 31.31 1.74 7.64
N TYR A 156 31.56 0.80 8.56
CA TYR A 156 31.53 -0.63 8.26
C TYR A 156 30.26 -1.24 8.84
N TYR A 157 29.71 -2.27 8.20
CA TYR A 157 28.45 -2.90 8.58
C TYR A 157 28.54 -4.41 8.58
N ASP A 158 27.77 -5.06 9.43
CA ASP A 158 27.53 -6.50 9.37
C ASP A 158 26.32 -6.83 8.47
N TYR A 159 25.26 -6.02 8.57
CA TYR A 159 24.04 -6.08 7.77
C TYR A 159 23.71 -4.70 7.23
N LEU A 160 23.26 -4.66 5.98
CA LEU A 160 22.84 -3.43 5.32
C LEU A 160 21.42 -3.57 4.78
N LEU A 161 20.52 -2.69 5.21
CA LEU A 161 19.16 -2.62 4.71
C LEU A 161 18.97 -1.34 3.89
N PHE A 162 18.46 -1.49 2.70
CA PHE A 162 18.12 -0.38 1.82
C PHE A 162 16.65 -0.02 1.98
N CYS A 163 16.37 1.22 2.33
CA CYS A 163 15.04 1.82 2.37
C CYS A 163 14.82 2.85 1.25
N THR A 164 15.76 2.93 0.31
CA THR A 164 15.64 3.74 -0.91
C THR A 164 14.86 2.99 -1.99
N ASP A 165 14.41 3.71 -3.02
CA ASP A 165 13.76 3.07 -4.16
C ASP A 165 14.71 2.13 -4.93
N PRO A 166 14.16 1.14 -5.67
CA PRO A 166 14.99 0.16 -6.39
C PRO A 166 15.93 0.76 -7.42
N LEU A 167 15.56 1.87 -8.06
CA LEU A 167 16.39 2.53 -9.05
C LEU A 167 17.63 3.15 -8.40
N THR A 168 17.42 3.89 -7.31
CA THR A 168 18.50 4.49 -6.52
C THR A 168 19.42 3.41 -5.96
N THR A 169 18.86 2.36 -5.37
CA THR A 169 19.62 1.22 -4.87
C THR A 169 20.48 0.57 -5.98
N SER A 170 19.89 0.32 -7.15
CA SER A 170 20.60 -0.28 -8.28
C SER A 170 21.74 0.58 -8.80
N LYS A 171 21.55 1.90 -8.86
CA LYS A 171 22.61 2.83 -9.26
C LYS A 171 23.77 2.83 -8.26
N ILE A 172 23.50 2.86 -6.98
CA ILE A 172 24.53 2.85 -5.94
C ILE A 172 25.32 1.55 -5.94
N LEU A 173 24.66 0.40 -6.14
CA LEU A 173 25.30 -0.90 -6.01
C LEU A 173 26.02 -1.38 -7.27
N TYR A 174 25.49 -1.06 -8.45
CA TYR A 174 25.91 -1.72 -9.69
C TYR A 174 26.32 -0.76 -10.82
N ASP A 175 26.19 0.55 -10.60
CA ASP A 175 26.32 1.57 -11.66
C ASP A 175 25.49 1.22 -12.92
N ASN A 176 24.42 0.46 -12.73
CA ASN A 176 23.62 -0.10 -13.81
C ASN A 176 22.13 0.09 -13.54
N SER A 177 21.57 1.13 -14.15
CA SER A 177 20.13 1.39 -14.12
C SER A 177 19.33 0.50 -15.08
N SER A 178 20.00 -0.25 -15.97
CA SER A 178 19.35 -0.96 -17.10
C SER A 178 18.33 -2.01 -16.67
N TYR A 179 18.49 -2.60 -15.49
CA TYR A 179 17.54 -3.58 -14.94
C TYR A 179 16.22 -2.92 -14.51
N VAL A 180 16.28 -1.67 -14.06
CA VAL A 180 15.16 -0.94 -13.47
C VAL A 180 14.47 -0.04 -14.51
N GLU A 181 15.18 0.41 -15.54
CA GLU A 181 14.68 1.31 -16.60
C GLU A 181 13.55 0.70 -17.45
N LYS A 182 13.43 -0.61 -17.49
CA LYS A 182 12.38 -1.32 -18.24
C LYS A 182 11.03 -1.38 -17.52
N LYS A 183 10.94 -0.91 -16.29
CA LYS A 183 9.69 -0.96 -15.50
C LYS A 183 8.92 0.34 -15.63
N ASN A 184 7.60 0.22 -15.69
CA ASN A 184 6.71 1.37 -15.65
C ASN A 184 6.60 1.88 -14.21
N TYR A 185 7.07 3.11 -13.97
CA TYR A 185 6.99 3.80 -12.67
C TYR A 185 5.81 4.78 -12.57
N LEU A 186 4.90 4.73 -13.53
CA LEU A 186 3.72 5.60 -13.49
C LEU A 186 2.82 5.19 -12.34
N GLY A 187 2.44 6.17 -11.52
CA GLY A 187 1.45 5.98 -10.47
C GLY A 187 0.04 5.99 -11.03
N SER A 188 -0.90 5.48 -10.23
CA SER A 188 -2.33 5.47 -10.56
C SER A 188 -3.05 6.74 -10.16
N SER A 189 -2.43 7.62 -9.39
CA SER A 189 -3.08 8.80 -8.81
C SER A 189 -2.22 10.05 -8.83
N GLY A 190 -2.88 11.19 -8.94
CA GLY A 190 -2.28 12.50 -8.75
C GLY A 190 -2.87 13.20 -7.51
N LYS A 191 -2.07 14.00 -6.84
CA LYS A 191 -2.51 14.78 -5.67
C LYS A 191 -2.51 16.26 -5.98
N LEU A 192 -3.66 16.91 -5.79
CA LEU A 192 -3.80 18.37 -5.79
C LEU A 192 -4.08 18.84 -4.37
N THR A 193 -3.19 19.65 -3.80
CA THR A 193 -3.38 20.26 -2.49
C THR A 193 -3.77 21.73 -2.67
N MET A 194 -4.89 22.11 -2.06
CA MET A 194 -5.41 23.48 -2.12
C MET A 194 -5.46 24.09 -0.73
N PHE A 195 -4.95 25.29 -0.58
CA PHE A 195 -5.02 26.05 0.67
C PHE A 195 -6.03 27.18 0.50
N PHE A 196 -7.03 27.21 1.37
CA PHE A 196 -8.07 28.21 1.35
C PHE A 196 -7.85 29.22 2.49
N LYS A 197 -8.12 30.51 2.20
CA LYS A 197 -8.05 31.60 3.22
C LYS A 197 -9.21 31.55 4.22
N LYS A 198 -10.30 30.86 3.85
CA LYS A 198 -11.50 30.67 4.69
C LYS A 198 -11.93 29.23 4.59
N PRO A 199 -12.69 28.72 5.60
CA PRO A 199 -13.32 27.41 5.50
C PRO A 199 -14.17 27.28 4.24
N VAL A 200 -14.17 26.10 3.63
CA VAL A 200 -14.99 25.82 2.45
C VAL A 200 -16.45 25.64 2.90
N GLU A 201 -17.34 26.43 2.32
CA GLU A 201 -18.78 26.29 2.52
C GLU A 201 -19.37 25.40 1.44
N TRP A 202 -20.01 24.31 1.84
CA TRP A 202 -20.61 23.35 0.93
C TRP A 202 -22.04 23.77 0.59
N LYS A 203 -22.42 23.74 -0.70
CA LYS A 203 -23.76 24.14 -1.16
C LYS A 203 -24.90 23.23 -0.67
N LYS A 204 -24.61 22.01 -0.31
CA LYS A 204 -25.58 21.04 0.23
C LYS A 204 -25.05 20.51 1.56
N GLU A 205 -25.88 20.70 2.54
CA GLU A 205 -25.89 20.25 3.92
C GLU A 205 -24.66 19.61 4.55
N LYS A 206 -24.36 20.15 5.73
CA LYS A 206 -23.53 19.57 6.78
C LYS A 206 -22.24 18.94 6.26
N ALA A 207 -21.32 19.83 5.91
CA ALA A 207 -19.91 19.42 5.83
C ALA A 207 -19.59 18.64 7.09
N LEU A 208 -19.36 17.38 6.92
CA LEU A 208 -18.77 16.57 7.95
C LEU A 208 -17.37 17.13 8.19
N ASP A 209 -17.00 17.34 9.44
CA ASP A 209 -15.63 17.71 9.84
C ASP A 209 -14.60 16.62 9.50
N THR A 210 -14.98 15.70 8.62
CA THR A 210 -14.23 14.53 8.21
C THR A 210 -13.97 14.54 6.70
N SER A 211 -12.98 13.78 6.30
CA SER A 211 -12.69 13.57 4.88
C SER A 211 -13.85 12.88 4.16
N PHE A 212 -14.12 13.29 2.94
CA PHE A 212 -15.10 12.67 2.07
C PHE A 212 -14.47 12.33 0.72
N ARG A 213 -15.09 11.42 -0.01
CA ARG A 213 -14.68 11.02 -1.35
C ARG A 213 -15.78 11.32 -2.34
N PHE A 214 -15.39 11.86 -3.48
CA PHE A 214 -16.22 11.92 -4.68
C PHE A 214 -15.73 10.86 -5.66
N ILE A 215 -16.65 10.05 -6.15
CA ILE A 215 -16.36 9.02 -7.13
C ILE A 215 -17.08 9.41 -8.41
N PHE A 216 -16.31 9.53 -9.47
CA PHE A 216 -16.84 9.76 -10.82
C PHE A 216 -16.52 8.52 -11.65
N SER A 217 -17.56 7.89 -12.21
CA SER A 217 -17.39 6.93 -13.29
C SER A 217 -17.55 7.65 -14.62
N GLN A 218 -16.69 7.37 -15.57
CA GLN A 218 -16.95 7.70 -16.96
C GLN A 218 -17.79 6.55 -17.52
N ASP A 219 -18.94 6.86 -18.05
CA ASP A 219 -19.69 5.91 -18.88
C ASP A 219 -18.85 5.68 -20.14
N THR A 220 -18.24 4.51 -20.22
CA THR A 220 -17.49 4.04 -21.39
C THR A 220 -18.39 3.15 -22.23
#